data_12713fc1c2b5cd27544edbac85dfb631
#
_entry.id   12713fc1c2b5cd27544edbac85dfb631
#
_cell.length_a   1.000
_cell.length_b   1.000
_cell.length_c   1.000
_cell.angle_alpha   90.00
_cell.angle_beta   90.00
_cell.angle_gamma   90.00
#
_symmetry.space_group_name_H-M   'P 1'
#
loop_
_entity.id
_entity.type
_entity.pdbx_description
1 polymer ?
#
loop_
_entity_poly.entity_id
_entity_poly.type
_entity_poly.pdbx_seq_one_letter_code
_entity_poly.pdbx_strand_id
1 'polypeptide(L)'
;MERKQEFICKTLDEGMELAVSYFRLSEEKIFLNILEENEDGYKVEALVDINLALEGKKYLEAILQAMGIEYQLEVRSLNNEKEIFYNIHTNENPLLIGVKGKTLDALQTLVRNLLQTYTKEMLVVNVDVGGYRDNRKHQLEVLATKIAKEVAKTKVPAKLKPMSSYERRIIHNKLSEWRDVFTESEGEGSDRCLVIKPKRK
;
A
#
# COMPACT_ATOMS: atom_id res chain seq x y z
N MET A 1 16.39 3.73 7.63
CA MET A 1 16.48 2.47 8.40
C MET A 1 17.90 1.93 8.27
N GLU A 2 18.61 1.84 9.37
CA GLU A 2 20.01 1.40 9.41
C GLU A 2 20.07 -0.13 9.62
N ARG A 3 20.78 -0.83 8.75
CA ARG A 3 21.07 -2.27 8.89
C ARG A 3 22.56 -2.45 8.87
N LYS A 4 23.07 -3.32 9.74
CA LYS A 4 24.49 -3.62 9.87
C LYS A 4 24.73 -5.12 9.82
N GLN A 5 25.81 -5.52 9.16
CA GLN A 5 26.29 -6.90 9.15
C GLN A 5 27.80 -6.91 9.04
N GLU A 6 28.45 -7.73 9.85
CA GLU A 6 29.87 -7.93 9.77
C GLU A 6 30.22 -9.07 8.81
N PHE A 7 31.29 -8.89 8.05
CA PHE A 7 31.86 -9.90 7.14
C PHE A 7 33.38 -10.00 7.35
N ILE A 8 33.92 -11.19 7.14
CA ILE A 8 35.36 -11.44 7.08
C ILE A 8 35.66 -11.77 5.62
N CYS A 9 36.60 -11.08 5.01
CA CYS A 9 36.96 -11.16 3.62
C CYS A 9 38.46 -10.96 3.41
N LYS A 10 38.97 -11.45 2.27
CA LYS A 10 40.39 -11.27 1.93
C LYS A 10 40.66 -9.92 1.27
N THR A 11 39.69 -9.38 0.56
CA THR A 11 39.76 -8.08 -0.08
C THR A 11 38.51 -7.27 0.19
N LEU A 12 38.58 -5.95 0.08
CA LEU A 12 37.40 -5.09 0.24
C LEU A 12 36.34 -5.33 -0.84
N ASP A 13 36.75 -5.69 -2.06
CA ASP A 13 35.83 -6.03 -3.15
C ASP A 13 35.04 -7.30 -2.81
N GLU A 14 35.71 -8.34 -2.25
CA GLU A 14 35.01 -9.53 -1.76
C GLU A 14 34.01 -9.18 -0.63
N GLY A 15 34.40 -8.28 0.27
CA GLY A 15 33.54 -7.78 1.34
C GLY A 15 32.30 -7.07 0.79
N MET A 16 32.45 -6.30 -0.29
CA MET A 16 31.34 -5.63 -0.97
C MET A 16 30.42 -6.65 -1.67
N GLU A 17 30.99 -7.64 -2.39
CA GLU A 17 30.21 -8.70 -3.03
C GLU A 17 29.37 -9.50 -2.01
N LEU A 18 29.97 -9.84 -0.85
CA LEU A 18 29.26 -10.50 0.25
C LEU A 18 28.10 -9.65 0.78
N ALA A 19 28.34 -8.35 0.97
CA ALA A 19 27.31 -7.42 1.43
C ALA A 19 26.20 -7.23 0.41
N VAL A 20 26.51 -7.09 -0.88
CA VAL A 20 25.52 -7.02 -1.98
C VAL A 20 24.65 -8.28 -2.01
N SER A 21 25.27 -9.45 -1.89
CA SER A 21 24.55 -10.73 -1.86
C SER A 21 23.66 -10.86 -0.63
N TYR A 22 24.13 -10.46 0.53
CA TYR A 22 23.40 -10.55 1.80
C TYR A 22 22.21 -9.59 1.86
N PHE A 23 22.45 -8.31 1.55
CA PHE A 23 21.40 -7.28 1.58
C PHE A 23 20.52 -7.29 0.34
N ARG A 24 20.97 -7.87 -0.76
CA ARG A 24 20.33 -7.87 -2.09
C ARG A 24 20.09 -6.45 -2.60
N LEU A 25 21.11 -5.61 -2.44
CA LEU A 25 21.11 -4.20 -2.83
C LEU A 25 22.26 -3.91 -3.79
N SER A 26 22.15 -2.83 -4.56
CA SER A 26 23.27 -2.32 -5.35
C SER A 26 24.36 -1.76 -4.44
N GLU A 27 25.60 -1.82 -4.89
CA GLU A 27 26.79 -1.32 -4.17
C GLU A 27 26.64 0.13 -3.71
N GLU A 28 25.99 0.97 -4.52
CA GLU A 28 25.76 2.38 -4.22
C GLU A 28 24.97 2.65 -2.91
N LYS A 29 24.29 1.64 -2.39
CA LYS A 29 23.48 1.72 -1.17
C LYS A 29 24.17 1.08 0.05
N ILE A 30 25.38 0.58 -0.12
CA ILE A 30 26.12 -0.14 0.90
C ILE A 30 27.39 0.63 1.24
N PHE A 31 27.60 0.88 2.52
CA PHE A 31 28.83 1.49 3.04
C PHE A 31 29.61 0.42 3.80
N LEU A 32 30.89 0.25 3.47
CA LEU A 32 31.78 -0.65 4.20
C LEU A 32 32.66 0.16 5.15
N ASN A 33 32.64 -0.20 6.44
CA ASN A 33 33.55 0.26 7.44
C ASN A 33 34.51 -0.86 7.77
N ILE A 34 35.82 -0.59 7.71
CA ILE A 34 36.86 -1.54 8.13
C ILE A 34 36.90 -1.50 9.65
N LEU A 35 36.63 -2.64 10.29
CA LEU A 35 36.73 -2.80 11.74
C LEU A 35 38.14 -3.25 12.15
N GLU A 36 38.70 -4.22 11.40
CA GLU A 36 40.02 -4.79 11.64
C GLU A 36 40.69 -5.12 10.30
N GLU A 37 41.98 -4.92 10.22
CA GLU A 37 42.85 -5.28 9.10
C GLU A 37 44.01 -6.10 9.61
N ASN A 38 44.21 -7.30 9.06
CA ASN A 38 45.26 -8.25 9.46
C ASN A 38 45.95 -8.81 8.19
N GLU A 39 47.09 -9.51 8.39
CA GLU A 39 47.80 -10.18 7.29
C GLU A 39 46.93 -11.19 6.51
N ASP A 40 45.86 -11.72 7.15
CA ASP A 40 44.97 -12.71 6.57
C ASP A 40 43.72 -12.10 5.86
N GLY A 41 43.51 -10.78 5.98
CA GLY A 41 42.39 -10.06 5.38
C GLY A 41 41.75 -8.98 6.24
N TYR A 42 40.50 -8.71 5.96
CA TYR A 42 39.72 -7.62 6.55
C TYR A 42 38.50 -8.16 7.29
N LYS A 43 38.19 -7.54 8.43
CA LYS A 43 36.86 -7.62 9.05
C LYS A 43 36.15 -6.30 8.78
N VAL A 44 35.07 -6.36 8.03
CA VAL A 44 34.29 -5.19 7.59
C VAL A 44 32.88 -5.21 8.17
N GLU A 45 32.37 -4.05 8.55
CA GLU A 45 30.97 -3.83 8.87
C GLU A 45 30.29 -3.19 7.65
N ALA A 46 29.39 -3.90 7.03
CA ALA A 46 28.57 -3.35 5.96
C ALA A 46 27.34 -2.64 6.56
N LEU A 47 27.19 -1.38 6.21
CA LEU A 47 26.12 -0.49 6.64
C LEU A 47 25.20 -0.19 5.49
N VAL A 48 23.90 -0.26 5.73
CA VAL A 48 22.87 0.16 4.78
C VAL A 48 21.93 1.12 5.48
N ASP A 49 21.91 2.37 5.02
CA ASP A 49 20.94 3.37 5.48
C ASP A 49 19.99 3.69 4.31
N ILE A 50 18.77 3.15 4.37
CA ILE A 50 17.75 3.34 3.34
C ILE A 50 16.61 4.18 3.91
N ASN A 51 16.34 5.29 3.25
CA ASN A 51 15.11 6.04 3.46
C ASN A 51 13.99 5.40 2.63
N LEU A 52 13.15 4.58 3.28
CA LEU A 52 12.07 3.84 2.62
C LEU A 52 11.06 4.78 1.93
N ALA A 53 10.75 5.91 2.55
CA ALA A 53 9.83 6.88 1.99
C ALA A 53 10.36 7.48 0.67
N LEU A 54 11.67 7.74 0.61
CA LEU A 54 12.32 8.25 -0.59
C LEU A 54 12.42 7.19 -1.70
N GLU A 55 12.73 5.94 -1.35
CA GLU A 55 12.77 4.85 -2.35
C GLU A 55 11.40 4.59 -2.98
N GLY A 56 10.34 4.56 -2.18
CA GLY A 56 8.99 4.43 -2.72
C GLY A 56 8.56 5.64 -3.55
N LYS A 57 9.02 6.86 -3.17
CA LYS A 57 8.81 8.06 -3.97
C LYS A 57 9.47 7.93 -5.35
N LYS A 58 10.76 7.60 -5.41
CA LYS A 58 11.50 7.42 -6.67
C LYS A 58 10.83 6.37 -7.57
N TYR A 59 10.35 5.28 -6.99
CA TYR A 59 9.67 4.23 -7.73
C TYR A 59 8.34 4.70 -8.34
N LEU A 60 7.51 5.43 -7.56
CA LEU A 60 6.28 6.02 -8.08
C LEU A 60 6.57 7.06 -9.16
N GLU A 61 7.56 7.93 -8.96
CA GLU A 61 7.97 8.94 -9.95
C GLU A 61 8.39 8.28 -11.25
N ALA A 62 9.18 7.19 -11.21
CA ALA A 62 9.57 6.45 -12.41
C ALA A 62 8.36 5.87 -13.18
N ILE A 63 7.36 5.33 -12.46
CA ILE A 63 6.12 4.84 -13.07
C ILE A 63 5.34 5.98 -13.72
N LEU A 64 5.12 7.09 -13.01
CA LEU A 64 4.34 8.23 -13.49
C LEU A 64 5.01 8.90 -14.70
N GLN A 65 6.34 9.03 -14.68
CA GLN A 65 7.13 9.54 -15.80
C GLN A 65 7.05 8.63 -17.03
N ALA A 66 7.17 7.31 -16.82
CA ALA A 66 7.03 6.34 -17.91
C ALA A 66 5.62 6.34 -18.53
N MET A 67 4.59 6.72 -17.76
CA MET A 67 3.23 6.90 -18.25
C MET A 67 3.00 8.27 -18.92
N GLY A 68 3.97 9.18 -18.88
CA GLY A 68 3.85 10.52 -19.42
C GLY A 68 2.88 11.43 -18.66
N ILE A 69 2.68 11.18 -17.37
CA ILE A 69 1.71 11.89 -16.53
C ILE A 69 2.41 13.04 -15.82
N GLU A 70 1.84 14.23 -15.88
CA GLU A 70 2.23 15.37 -15.03
C GLU A 70 1.65 15.17 -13.62
N TYR A 71 2.51 15.29 -12.61
CA TYR A 71 2.11 15.02 -11.22
C TYR A 71 2.82 15.93 -10.23
N GLN A 72 2.20 16.05 -9.05
CA GLN A 72 2.83 16.46 -7.81
C GLN A 72 2.71 15.31 -6.81
N LEU A 73 3.82 14.91 -6.21
CA LEU A 73 3.86 13.78 -5.28
C LEU A 73 4.31 14.23 -3.90
N GLU A 74 3.37 14.19 -2.96
CA GLU A 74 3.62 14.45 -1.54
C GLU A 74 3.88 13.13 -0.82
N VAL A 75 4.87 13.13 0.06
CA VAL A 75 5.24 11.97 0.87
C VAL A 75 5.23 12.35 2.34
N ARG A 76 4.61 11.52 3.17
CA ARG A 76 4.64 11.63 4.62
C ARG A 76 4.98 10.29 5.22
N SER A 77 5.87 10.28 6.21
CA SER A 77 6.21 9.08 6.98
C SER A 77 5.93 9.31 8.46
N LEU A 78 5.44 8.27 9.12
CA LEU A 78 5.14 8.24 10.55
C LEU A 78 5.79 7.01 11.17
N ASN A 79 5.90 7.00 12.50
CA ASN A 79 6.34 5.85 13.27
C ASN A 79 7.69 5.27 12.78
N ASN A 80 8.71 6.14 12.59
CA ASN A 80 10.04 5.76 12.08
C ASN A 80 9.94 4.98 10.76
N GLU A 81 9.21 5.53 9.80
CA GLU A 81 8.97 4.98 8.46
C GLU A 81 8.19 3.64 8.41
N LYS A 82 7.56 3.22 9.51
CA LYS A 82 6.67 2.05 9.49
C LYS A 82 5.33 2.32 8.78
N GLU A 83 4.95 3.59 8.71
CA GLU A 83 3.75 4.04 8.00
C GLU A 83 4.14 5.13 6.98
N ILE A 84 3.91 4.87 5.70
CA ILE A 84 4.29 5.76 4.61
C ILE A 84 3.06 6.06 3.76
N PHE A 85 2.83 7.35 3.52
CA PHE A 85 1.71 7.87 2.76
C PHE A 85 2.22 8.63 1.53
N TYR A 86 1.73 8.26 0.37
CA TYR A 86 2.00 8.91 -0.92
C TYR A 86 0.71 9.50 -1.45
N ASN A 87 0.67 10.82 -1.61
CA ASN A 87 -0.45 11.54 -2.22
C ASN A 87 -0.05 12.04 -3.60
N ILE A 88 -0.74 11.57 -4.63
CA ILE A 88 -0.53 11.97 -6.01
C ILE A 88 -1.60 12.97 -6.41
N HIS A 89 -1.17 14.13 -6.89
CA HIS A 89 -2.03 15.16 -7.47
C HIS A 89 -1.71 15.26 -8.96
N THR A 90 -2.70 15.05 -9.81
CA THR A 90 -2.59 15.09 -11.27
C THR A 90 -3.93 15.45 -11.91
N ASN A 91 -3.89 15.87 -13.16
CA ASN A 91 -5.10 16.06 -13.95
C ASN A 91 -5.63 14.72 -14.53
N GLU A 92 -4.78 13.67 -14.52
CA GLU A 92 -5.10 12.32 -15.04
C GLU A 92 -5.59 11.37 -13.95
N ASN A 93 -6.30 11.89 -12.92
CA ASN A 93 -6.84 11.09 -11.80
C ASN A 93 -7.58 9.83 -12.24
N PRO A 94 -8.48 9.86 -13.28
CA PRO A 94 -9.21 8.66 -13.68
C PRO A 94 -8.32 7.50 -14.13
N LEU A 95 -7.19 7.79 -14.78
CA LEU A 95 -6.23 6.80 -15.26
C LEU A 95 -5.53 6.09 -14.10
N LEU A 96 -5.06 6.86 -13.10
CA LEU A 96 -4.37 6.32 -11.93
C LEU A 96 -5.30 5.64 -10.94
N ILE A 97 -6.55 6.07 -10.84
CA ILE A 97 -7.56 5.44 -10.00
C ILE A 97 -8.03 4.13 -10.64
N GLY A 98 -8.36 4.17 -11.91
CA GLY A 98 -8.95 3.04 -12.63
C GLY A 98 -10.37 2.69 -12.16
N VAL A 99 -10.90 1.58 -12.69
CA VAL A 99 -12.25 1.13 -12.37
C VAL A 99 -12.36 0.75 -10.88
N LYS A 100 -13.15 1.50 -10.12
CA LYS A 100 -13.36 1.29 -8.67
C LYS A 100 -12.06 1.28 -7.85
N GLY A 101 -11.04 2.02 -8.26
CA GLY A 101 -9.77 2.10 -7.55
C GLY A 101 -8.79 0.95 -7.80
N LYS A 102 -9.05 0.07 -8.78
CA LYS A 102 -8.19 -1.11 -9.03
C LYS A 102 -6.76 -0.74 -9.43
N THR A 103 -6.58 0.29 -10.26
CA THR A 103 -5.23 0.74 -10.65
C THR A 103 -4.51 1.32 -9.44
N LEU A 104 -5.19 2.12 -8.63
CA LEU A 104 -4.65 2.68 -7.41
C LEU A 104 -4.22 1.60 -6.40
N ASP A 105 -5.04 0.56 -6.23
CA ASP A 105 -4.70 -0.58 -5.35
C ASP A 105 -3.51 -1.38 -5.89
N ALA A 106 -3.37 -1.50 -7.22
CA ALA A 106 -2.22 -2.13 -7.85
C ALA A 106 -0.94 -1.31 -7.63
N LEU A 107 -0.98 0.01 -7.83
CA LEU A 107 0.13 0.91 -7.54
C LEU A 107 0.58 0.80 -6.08
N GLN A 108 -0.35 0.84 -5.14
CA GLN A 108 -0.05 0.66 -3.72
C GLN A 108 0.62 -0.70 -3.45
N THR A 109 0.15 -1.77 -4.09
CA THR A 109 0.71 -3.11 -3.94
C THR A 109 2.14 -3.18 -4.47
N LEU A 110 2.42 -2.57 -5.62
CA LEU A 110 3.76 -2.51 -6.21
C LEU A 110 4.75 -1.78 -5.28
N VAL A 111 4.37 -0.58 -4.81
CA VAL A 111 5.22 0.20 -3.88
C VAL A 111 5.46 -0.57 -2.58
N ARG A 112 4.40 -1.14 -2.00
CA ARG A 112 4.53 -1.93 -0.76
C ARG A 112 5.46 -3.12 -0.95
N ASN A 113 5.33 -3.86 -2.04
CA ASN A 113 6.17 -5.02 -2.32
C ASN A 113 7.63 -4.61 -2.52
N LEU A 114 7.89 -3.53 -3.26
CA LEU A 114 9.24 -2.97 -3.38
C LEU A 114 9.82 -2.64 -1.99
N LEU A 115 9.11 -1.85 -1.20
CA LEU A 115 9.61 -1.42 0.11
C LEU A 115 9.79 -2.58 1.08
N GLN A 116 8.96 -3.62 0.97
CA GLN A 116 9.07 -4.83 1.79
C GLN A 116 10.35 -5.65 1.46
N THR A 117 10.98 -5.46 0.28
CA THR A 117 12.29 -6.08 0.00
C THR A 117 13.41 -5.49 0.85
N TYR A 118 13.25 -4.25 1.27
CA TYR A 118 14.27 -3.54 2.07
C TYR A 118 14.15 -3.79 3.58
N THR A 119 13.05 -4.38 4.07
CA THR A 119 12.86 -4.60 5.50
C THR A 119 12.10 -5.88 5.81
N LYS A 120 12.40 -6.49 6.96
CA LYS A 120 11.62 -7.62 7.51
C LYS A 120 10.45 -7.14 8.36
N GLU A 121 10.42 -5.87 8.74
CA GLU A 121 9.33 -5.29 9.50
C GLU A 121 8.11 -5.06 8.60
N MET A 122 6.93 -5.19 9.20
CA MET A 122 5.67 -4.96 8.50
C MET A 122 5.50 -3.46 8.23
N LEU A 123 5.35 -3.09 6.95
CA LEU A 123 5.13 -1.71 6.53
C LEU A 123 3.66 -1.47 6.19
N VAL A 124 3.15 -0.34 6.64
CA VAL A 124 1.86 0.21 6.21
C VAL A 124 2.14 1.25 5.12
N VAL A 125 1.85 0.89 3.88
CA VAL A 125 2.03 1.77 2.74
C VAL A 125 0.67 2.16 2.18
N ASN A 126 0.41 3.45 2.10
CA ASN A 126 -0.81 4.02 1.55
C ASN A 126 -0.48 4.90 0.35
N VAL A 127 -1.16 4.64 -0.77
CA VAL A 127 -1.11 5.49 -1.96
C VAL A 127 -2.51 6.02 -2.22
N ASP A 128 -2.63 7.32 -2.43
CA ASP A 128 -3.89 7.96 -2.79
C ASP A 128 -3.71 8.93 -3.95
N VAL A 129 -4.79 9.18 -4.69
CA VAL A 129 -4.84 10.07 -5.85
C VAL A 129 -6.01 11.03 -5.66
N GLY A 130 -5.69 12.32 -5.47
CA GLY A 130 -6.70 13.37 -5.39
C GLY A 130 -7.78 13.17 -4.31
N GLY A 131 -7.47 12.50 -3.19
CA GLY A 131 -8.44 12.23 -2.13
C GLY A 131 -9.51 11.18 -2.51
N TYR A 132 -9.20 10.32 -3.48
CA TYR A 132 -10.17 9.34 -3.99
C TYR A 132 -10.71 8.41 -2.91
N ARG A 133 -9.86 7.92 -2.00
CA ARG A 133 -10.28 6.92 -1.00
C ARG A 133 -11.35 7.46 -0.06
N ASP A 134 -11.20 8.68 0.43
CA ASP A 134 -12.19 9.34 1.31
C ASP A 134 -13.47 9.68 0.54
N ASN A 135 -13.35 10.23 -0.66
CA ASN A 135 -14.49 10.51 -1.53
C ASN A 135 -15.28 9.23 -1.86
N ARG A 136 -14.58 8.16 -2.18
CA ARG A 136 -15.20 6.86 -2.49
C ARG A 136 -15.92 6.27 -1.27
N LYS A 137 -15.30 6.33 -0.10
CA LYS A 137 -15.92 5.92 1.17
C LYS A 137 -17.21 6.69 1.41
N HIS A 138 -17.19 8.01 1.29
CA HIS A 138 -18.37 8.84 1.46
C HIS A 138 -19.49 8.47 0.47
N GLN A 139 -19.17 8.28 -0.82
CA GLN A 139 -20.14 7.85 -1.83
C GLN A 139 -20.80 6.52 -1.46
N LEU A 140 -20.03 5.54 -0.97
CA LEU A 140 -20.54 4.25 -0.53
C LEU A 140 -21.45 4.37 0.70
N GLU A 141 -21.13 5.23 1.65
CA GLU A 141 -21.94 5.48 2.84
C GLU A 141 -23.28 6.16 2.48
N VAL A 142 -23.26 7.12 1.56
CA VAL A 142 -24.49 7.76 1.04
C VAL A 142 -25.37 6.75 0.30
N LEU A 143 -24.76 5.94 -0.58
CA LEU A 143 -25.45 4.87 -1.30
C LEU A 143 -26.10 3.87 -0.34
N ALA A 144 -25.33 3.42 0.68
CA ALA A 144 -25.80 2.48 1.69
C ALA A 144 -27.04 3.03 2.43
N THR A 145 -26.96 4.29 2.87
CA THR A 145 -28.06 4.98 3.57
C THR A 145 -29.31 5.09 2.70
N LYS A 146 -29.16 5.45 1.42
CA LYS A 146 -30.27 5.56 0.48
C LYS A 146 -30.98 4.22 0.30
N ILE A 147 -30.22 3.16 0.01
CA ILE A 147 -30.79 1.83 -0.24
C ILE A 147 -31.36 1.22 1.04
N ALA A 148 -30.73 1.44 2.19
CA ALA A 148 -31.26 0.96 3.47
C ALA A 148 -32.65 1.56 3.79
N LYS A 149 -32.87 2.86 3.52
CA LYS A 149 -34.18 3.51 3.66
C LYS A 149 -35.24 2.89 2.73
N GLU A 150 -34.84 2.58 1.50
CA GLU A 150 -35.72 1.95 0.53
C GLU A 150 -36.10 0.53 0.96
N VAL A 151 -35.13 -0.30 1.34
CA VAL A 151 -35.35 -1.67 1.85
C VAL A 151 -36.21 -1.66 3.13
N ALA A 152 -35.95 -0.72 4.04
CA ALA A 152 -36.76 -0.59 5.26
C ALA A 152 -38.23 -0.29 4.96
N LYS A 153 -38.52 0.53 3.91
CA LYS A 153 -39.86 0.90 3.48
C LYS A 153 -40.54 -0.21 2.68
N THR A 154 -39.86 -0.74 1.66
CA THR A 154 -40.41 -1.70 0.70
C THR A 154 -40.46 -3.13 1.21
N LYS A 155 -39.60 -3.46 2.18
CA LYS A 155 -39.34 -4.82 2.68
C LYS A 155 -38.77 -5.77 1.62
N VAL A 156 -38.30 -5.25 0.49
CA VAL A 156 -37.69 -6.01 -0.61
C VAL A 156 -36.15 -5.93 -0.45
N PRO A 157 -35.43 -7.07 -0.41
CA PRO A 157 -33.98 -7.08 -0.39
C PRO A 157 -33.36 -6.39 -1.61
N ALA A 158 -32.28 -5.64 -1.41
CA ALA A 158 -31.55 -4.97 -2.49
C ALA A 158 -30.13 -5.54 -2.62
N LYS A 159 -29.81 -6.06 -3.81
CA LYS A 159 -28.50 -6.58 -4.17
C LYS A 159 -27.67 -5.45 -4.79
N LEU A 160 -26.52 -5.17 -4.20
CA LEU A 160 -25.58 -4.16 -4.73
C LEU A 160 -24.71 -4.76 -5.84
N LYS A 161 -24.06 -3.88 -6.63
CA LYS A 161 -23.07 -4.33 -7.63
C LYS A 161 -21.87 -4.98 -6.93
N PRO A 162 -21.19 -5.95 -7.57
CA PRO A 162 -19.97 -6.54 -7.04
C PRO A 162 -18.94 -5.49 -6.66
N MET A 163 -18.30 -5.68 -5.51
CA MET A 163 -17.31 -4.74 -4.95
C MET A 163 -16.29 -5.45 -4.07
N SER A 164 -15.16 -4.78 -3.80
CA SER A 164 -14.09 -5.32 -2.98
C SER A 164 -14.54 -5.64 -1.54
N SER A 165 -13.79 -6.48 -0.84
CA SER A 165 -14.04 -6.77 0.58
C SER A 165 -13.99 -5.53 1.45
N TYR A 166 -13.10 -4.59 1.12
CA TYR A 166 -13.00 -3.31 1.81
C TYR A 166 -14.25 -2.46 1.63
N GLU A 167 -14.75 -2.31 0.39
CA GLU A 167 -15.98 -1.55 0.10
C GLU A 167 -17.21 -2.18 0.78
N ARG A 168 -17.31 -3.53 0.76
CA ARG A 168 -18.40 -4.23 1.47
C ARG A 168 -18.36 -3.96 2.98
N ARG A 169 -17.17 -3.91 3.56
CA ARG A 169 -16.99 -3.59 4.99
C ARG A 169 -17.41 -2.17 5.34
N ILE A 170 -17.12 -1.18 4.47
CA ILE A 170 -17.59 0.21 4.66
C ILE A 170 -19.12 0.24 4.78
N ILE A 171 -19.82 -0.38 3.83
CA ILE A 171 -21.29 -0.40 3.82
C ILE A 171 -21.84 -1.19 5.03
N HIS A 172 -21.24 -2.33 5.34
CA HIS A 172 -21.63 -3.12 6.50
C HIS A 172 -21.50 -2.32 7.80
N ASN A 173 -20.36 -1.67 8.03
CA ASN A 173 -20.13 -0.84 9.21
C ASN A 173 -21.12 0.33 9.29
N LYS A 174 -21.42 0.99 8.15
CA LYS A 174 -22.39 2.08 8.09
C LYS A 174 -23.78 1.65 8.49
N LEU A 175 -24.17 0.41 8.20
CA LEU A 175 -25.51 -0.11 8.45
C LEU A 175 -25.61 -1.03 9.67
N SER A 176 -24.50 -1.29 10.40
CA SER A 176 -24.48 -2.23 11.53
C SER A 176 -25.47 -1.87 12.63
N GLU A 177 -25.65 -0.59 12.91
CA GLU A 177 -26.56 -0.08 13.96
C GLU A 177 -28.00 0.17 13.49
N TRP A 178 -28.32 -0.10 12.22
CA TRP A 178 -29.65 0.12 11.69
C TRP A 178 -30.66 -0.92 12.23
N ARG A 179 -31.81 -0.43 12.70
CA ARG A 179 -32.85 -1.29 13.34
C ARG A 179 -33.58 -2.17 12.34
N ASP A 180 -33.86 -1.64 11.13
CA ASP A 180 -34.80 -2.24 10.17
C ASP A 180 -34.14 -3.06 9.07
N VAL A 181 -32.82 -2.99 8.94
CA VAL A 181 -32.07 -3.69 7.89
C VAL A 181 -30.81 -4.36 8.46
N PHE A 182 -30.32 -5.36 7.74
CA PHE A 182 -29.02 -5.98 7.93
C PHE A 182 -28.36 -6.25 6.59
N THR A 183 -27.08 -6.54 6.61
CA THR A 183 -26.29 -6.76 5.38
C THR A 183 -25.70 -8.16 5.38
N GLU A 184 -25.68 -8.78 4.21
CA GLU A 184 -25.06 -10.09 3.99
C GLU A 184 -24.25 -10.09 2.71
N SER A 185 -23.04 -10.70 2.73
CA SER A 185 -22.21 -10.84 1.53
C SER A 185 -22.54 -12.13 0.81
N GLU A 186 -22.92 -12.03 -0.46
CA GLU A 186 -23.28 -13.16 -1.34
C GLU A 186 -22.34 -13.24 -2.54
N GLY A 187 -22.17 -14.46 -3.10
CA GLY A 187 -21.33 -14.73 -4.26
C GLY A 187 -19.86 -14.97 -3.89
N GLU A 188 -19.05 -15.27 -4.90
CA GLU A 188 -17.63 -15.62 -4.77
C GLU A 188 -16.76 -14.79 -5.72
N GLY A 189 -15.48 -14.68 -5.40
CA GLY A 189 -14.48 -14.03 -6.24
C GLY A 189 -14.85 -12.61 -6.66
N SER A 190 -14.79 -12.33 -7.96
CA SER A 190 -15.10 -11.04 -8.58
C SER A 190 -16.57 -10.65 -8.53
N ASP A 191 -17.48 -11.63 -8.42
CA ASP A 191 -18.93 -11.43 -8.45
C ASP A 191 -19.53 -11.25 -7.04
N ARG A 192 -18.68 -11.34 -6.02
CA ARG A 192 -19.10 -11.18 -4.64
C ARG A 192 -19.59 -9.77 -4.36
N CYS A 193 -20.81 -9.68 -3.84
CA CYS A 193 -21.52 -8.43 -3.60
C CYS A 193 -22.10 -8.37 -2.18
N LEU A 194 -22.66 -7.25 -1.81
CA LEU A 194 -23.40 -7.06 -0.57
C LEU A 194 -24.89 -6.97 -0.87
N VAL A 195 -25.70 -7.67 -0.08
CA VAL A 195 -27.15 -7.60 -0.11
C VAL A 195 -27.65 -6.94 1.15
N ILE A 196 -28.49 -5.91 1.02
CA ILE A 196 -29.17 -5.26 2.13
C ILE A 196 -30.55 -5.90 2.27
N LYS A 197 -30.81 -6.51 3.42
CA LYS A 197 -32.05 -7.28 3.69
C LYS A 197 -32.84 -6.62 4.82
N PRO A 198 -34.17 -6.67 4.79
CA PRO A 198 -35.00 -6.20 5.91
C PRO A 198 -34.87 -7.14 7.09
N LYS A 199 -34.76 -6.61 8.31
CA LYS A 199 -34.92 -7.41 9.53
C LYS A 199 -36.38 -7.81 9.67
N ARG A 200 -36.62 -9.09 9.86
CA ARG A 200 -37.97 -9.56 10.25
C ARG A 200 -38.21 -9.10 11.68
N LYS A 201 -39.40 -8.50 11.91
CA LYS A 201 -39.92 -8.25 13.28
C LYS A 201 -40.23 -9.57 13.93
#